data_10bee10ec5d0ace91ffe71f14dff9862
#
_entry.id   10bee10ec5d0ace91ffe71f14dff9862
#
_cell.length_a   1.000
_cell.length_b   1.000
_cell.length_c   1.000
_cell.angle_alpha   90.00
_cell.angle_beta   90.00
_cell.angle_gamma   90.00
#
_symmetry.space_group_name_H-M   'P 1'
#
loop_
_entity.id
_entity.type
_entity.pdbx_description
1 polymer ?
#
loop_
_entity_poly.entity_id
_entity_poly.type
_entity_poly.pdbx_seq_one_letter_code
_entity_poly.pdbx_strand_id
1 'polypeptide(L)'
;MKSAFEPDDLMTVLDGIDDAVVKLDAKANFAAMNQVAANIYQRLGLDPQQMKGKSVWELFPELKGTIVERELRQVIEDHTQVSYEFYYPKDKRWYETKGYPASPGAILVFRDITDKKAATS
;
A
#
# COMPACT_ATOMS: atom_id res chain seq x y z
N MET A 1 26.04 15.66 -5.94
CA MET A 1 25.03 15.42 -6.97
C MET A 1 23.78 14.87 -6.30
N LYS A 2 22.64 15.39 -6.69
CA LYS A 2 21.39 14.93 -6.11
C LYS A 2 21.10 13.48 -6.52
N SER A 3 20.69 12.67 -5.55
CA SER A 3 20.35 11.27 -5.82
C SER A 3 19.09 11.19 -6.68
N ALA A 4 19.12 10.40 -7.72
CA ALA A 4 17.94 10.10 -8.54
C ALA A 4 16.90 9.25 -7.78
N PHE A 5 17.27 8.74 -6.61
CA PHE A 5 16.42 7.83 -5.83
C PHE A 5 15.94 8.44 -4.51
N GLU A 6 15.91 9.79 -4.42
CA GLU A 6 15.24 10.40 -3.29
C GLU A 6 13.75 10.03 -3.30
N PRO A 7 13.10 9.95 -2.11
CA PRO A 7 11.71 9.47 -2.04
C PRO A 7 10.75 10.17 -2.98
N ASP A 8 10.85 11.49 -3.13
CA ASP A 8 9.95 12.24 -4.00
C ASP A 8 10.19 11.93 -5.48
N ASP A 9 11.47 11.80 -5.87
CA ASP A 9 11.82 11.45 -7.25
C ASP A 9 11.36 10.04 -7.57
N LEU A 10 11.51 9.11 -6.63
CA LEU A 10 11.05 7.74 -6.80
C LEU A 10 9.55 7.70 -7.02
N MET A 11 8.78 8.44 -6.20
CA MET A 11 7.32 8.46 -6.34
C MET A 11 6.88 9.08 -7.67
N THR A 12 7.62 10.07 -8.17
CA THR A 12 7.35 10.68 -9.48
C THR A 12 7.55 9.66 -10.61
N VAL A 13 8.61 8.85 -10.53
CA VAL A 13 8.84 7.79 -11.50
C VAL A 13 7.74 6.72 -11.41
N LEU A 14 7.35 6.35 -10.20
CA LEU A 14 6.33 5.33 -9.97
C LEU A 14 4.93 5.78 -10.39
N ASP A 15 4.69 7.09 -10.50
CA ASP A 15 3.42 7.61 -11.02
C ASP A 15 3.20 7.23 -12.48
N GLY A 16 4.25 6.82 -13.19
CA GLY A 16 4.14 6.35 -14.57
C GLY A 16 3.71 4.90 -14.71
N ILE A 17 3.52 4.16 -13.60
CA ILE A 17 3.08 2.77 -13.64
C ILE A 17 1.64 2.67 -13.14
N ASP A 18 0.98 1.56 -13.48
CA ASP A 18 -0.45 1.38 -13.17
C ASP A 18 -0.69 0.87 -11.76
N ASP A 19 0.32 0.41 -11.05
CA ASP A 19 0.17 -0.12 -9.72
C ASP A 19 0.22 0.98 -8.67
N ALA A 20 -0.56 0.81 -7.61
CA ALA A 20 -0.49 1.69 -6.44
C ALA A 20 0.76 1.35 -5.65
N VAL A 21 1.51 2.37 -5.23
CA VAL A 21 2.72 2.19 -4.43
C VAL A 21 2.61 3.07 -3.19
N VAL A 22 2.86 2.45 -2.03
CA VAL A 22 2.80 3.13 -0.74
C VAL A 22 4.06 2.80 0.03
N LYS A 23 4.67 3.81 0.64
CA LYS A 23 5.78 3.62 1.58
C LYS A 23 5.27 3.81 2.99
N LEU A 24 5.59 2.85 3.86
CA LEU A 24 5.28 2.90 5.29
C LEU A 24 6.58 2.95 6.09
N ASP A 25 6.54 3.64 7.23
CA ASP A 25 7.68 3.61 8.16
C ASP A 25 7.63 2.34 9.03
N ALA A 26 8.58 2.22 9.97
CA ALA A 26 8.69 1.04 10.81
C ALA A 26 7.49 0.83 11.75
N LYS A 27 6.67 1.84 11.94
CA LYS A 27 5.45 1.78 12.77
C LYS A 27 4.19 1.68 11.93
N ALA A 28 4.33 1.39 10.63
CA ALA A 28 3.23 1.30 9.68
C ALA A 28 2.50 2.63 9.50
N ASN A 29 3.20 3.75 9.65
CA ASN A 29 2.64 5.07 9.32
C ASN A 29 2.91 5.38 7.85
N PHE A 30 1.94 6.04 7.21
CA PHE A 30 2.09 6.42 5.80
C PHE A 30 3.19 7.47 5.65
N ALA A 31 4.19 7.19 4.83
CA ALA A 31 5.30 8.09 4.57
C ALA A 31 5.22 8.72 3.18
N ALA A 32 4.80 7.95 2.17
CA ALA A 32 4.68 8.45 0.80
C ALA A 32 3.76 7.53 0.01
N MET A 33 3.23 8.02 -1.11
CA MET A 33 2.44 7.21 -2.03
C MET A 33 2.47 7.82 -3.43
N ASN A 34 2.28 6.98 -4.44
CA ASN A 34 2.17 7.49 -5.80
C ASN A 34 0.73 7.92 -6.11
N GLN A 35 0.51 8.50 -7.29
CA GLN A 35 -0.79 9.03 -7.66
C GLN A 35 -1.85 7.93 -7.79
N VAL A 36 -1.48 6.74 -8.25
CA VAL A 36 -2.42 5.62 -8.36
C VAL A 36 -2.97 5.26 -6.97
N ALA A 37 -2.10 5.18 -5.96
CA ALA A 37 -2.54 4.94 -4.58
C ALA A 37 -3.43 6.08 -4.08
N ALA A 38 -3.03 7.32 -4.33
CA ALA A 38 -3.81 8.48 -3.91
C ALA A 38 -5.23 8.44 -4.50
N ASN A 39 -5.36 8.06 -5.76
CA ASN A 39 -6.67 7.98 -6.42
C ASN A 39 -7.56 6.93 -5.75
N ILE A 40 -6.98 5.78 -5.38
CA ILE A 40 -7.73 4.72 -4.70
C ILE A 40 -8.23 5.22 -3.33
N TYR A 41 -7.37 5.88 -2.56
CA TYR A 41 -7.75 6.37 -1.24
C TYR A 41 -8.79 7.50 -1.33
N GLN A 42 -8.69 8.37 -2.35
CA GLN A 42 -9.72 9.39 -2.58
C GLN A 42 -11.07 8.76 -2.88
N ARG A 43 -11.10 7.69 -3.67
CA ARG A 43 -12.33 6.97 -3.95
C ARG A 43 -12.95 6.39 -2.67
N LEU A 44 -12.11 6.03 -1.69
CA LEU A 44 -12.57 5.53 -0.41
C LEU A 44 -12.98 6.64 0.56
N GLY A 45 -12.93 7.90 0.13
CA GLY A 45 -13.32 9.04 0.96
C GLY A 45 -12.23 9.61 1.83
N LEU A 46 -10.97 9.23 1.57
CA LEU A 46 -9.82 9.71 2.33
C LEU A 46 -9.11 10.84 1.59
N ASP A 47 -8.44 11.70 2.34
CA ASP A 47 -7.58 12.75 1.79
C ASP A 47 -6.14 12.28 1.91
N PRO A 48 -5.47 11.97 0.78
CA PRO A 48 -4.09 11.45 0.83
C PRO A 48 -3.11 12.35 1.58
N GLN A 49 -3.31 13.67 1.51
CA GLN A 49 -2.41 14.60 2.21
C GLN A 49 -2.53 14.48 3.72
N GLN A 50 -3.70 14.13 4.21
CA GLN A 50 -3.92 13.96 5.65
C GLN A 50 -3.55 12.57 6.14
N MET A 51 -3.28 11.63 5.24
CA MET A 51 -2.86 10.28 5.62
C MET A 51 -1.40 10.23 6.05
N LYS A 52 -0.58 11.17 5.60
CA LYS A 52 0.85 11.18 5.90
C LYS A 52 1.06 11.29 7.41
N GLY A 53 1.88 10.38 7.94
CA GLY A 53 2.18 10.32 9.37
C GLY A 53 1.17 9.54 10.20
N LYS A 54 0.04 9.14 9.62
CA LYS A 54 -0.97 8.36 10.32
C LYS A 54 -0.78 6.89 10.06
N SER A 55 -1.14 6.04 11.04
CA SER A 55 -0.91 4.62 10.91
C SER A 55 -2.00 3.95 10.07
N VAL A 56 -1.62 2.84 9.42
CA VAL A 56 -2.58 1.99 8.71
C VAL A 56 -3.73 1.59 9.64
N TRP A 57 -3.41 1.26 10.90
CA TRP A 57 -4.41 0.76 11.85
C TRP A 57 -5.35 1.86 12.35
N GLU A 58 -4.89 3.09 12.34
CA GLU A 58 -5.74 4.24 12.68
C GLU A 58 -6.74 4.53 11.57
N LEU A 59 -6.29 4.48 10.31
CA LEU A 59 -7.14 4.81 9.16
C LEU A 59 -7.98 3.63 8.72
N PHE A 60 -7.50 2.39 8.93
CA PHE A 60 -8.16 1.17 8.49
C PHE A 60 -8.23 0.16 9.64
N PRO A 61 -8.93 0.51 10.73
CA PRO A 61 -8.99 -0.40 11.90
C PRO A 61 -9.62 -1.75 11.56
N GLU A 62 -10.45 -1.81 10.53
CA GLU A 62 -11.07 -3.06 10.10
C GLU A 62 -10.05 -4.05 9.51
N LEU A 63 -8.85 -3.62 9.18
CA LEU A 63 -7.82 -4.53 8.67
C LEU A 63 -7.10 -5.30 9.77
N LYS A 64 -7.27 -4.90 11.04
CA LYS A 64 -6.74 -5.69 12.15
C LYS A 64 -7.43 -7.05 12.21
N GLY A 65 -6.64 -8.08 12.44
CA GLY A 65 -7.14 -9.45 12.48
C GLY A 65 -7.28 -10.10 11.11
N THR A 66 -6.95 -9.40 10.04
CA THR A 66 -7.02 -9.93 8.68
C THR A 66 -5.64 -10.37 8.20
N ILE A 67 -5.62 -10.96 6.99
CA ILE A 67 -4.37 -11.33 6.32
C ILE A 67 -3.46 -10.09 6.13
N VAL A 68 -4.05 -8.91 5.96
CA VAL A 68 -3.27 -7.68 5.77
C VAL A 68 -2.37 -7.41 6.98
N GLU A 69 -2.91 -7.51 8.19
CA GLU A 69 -2.10 -7.32 9.39
C GLU A 69 -1.00 -8.36 9.50
N ARG A 70 -1.36 -9.63 9.30
CA ARG A 70 -0.37 -10.72 9.40
C ARG A 70 0.78 -10.54 8.43
N GLU A 71 0.46 -10.23 7.18
CA GLU A 71 1.49 -10.12 6.14
C GLU A 71 2.33 -8.84 6.32
N LEU A 72 1.69 -7.73 6.72
CA LEU A 72 2.43 -6.49 6.94
C LEU A 72 3.41 -6.63 8.10
N ARG A 73 3.04 -7.35 9.15
CA ARG A 73 3.98 -7.65 10.24
C ARG A 73 5.19 -8.42 9.75
N GLN A 74 4.99 -9.40 8.87
CA GLN A 74 6.12 -10.16 8.34
C GLN A 74 7.07 -9.27 7.56
N VAL A 75 6.54 -8.32 6.79
CA VAL A 75 7.39 -7.39 6.04
C VAL A 75 8.20 -6.50 6.99
N ILE A 76 7.55 -5.91 7.98
CA ILE A 76 8.19 -4.91 8.85
C ILE A 76 9.05 -5.57 9.92
N GLU A 77 8.53 -6.59 10.59
CA GLU A 77 9.20 -7.19 11.75
C GLU A 77 10.19 -8.27 11.33
N ASP A 78 9.82 -9.10 10.36
CA ASP A 78 10.64 -10.23 9.93
C ASP A 78 11.44 -9.94 8.66
N HIS A 79 11.32 -8.76 8.09
CA HIS A 79 12.00 -8.34 6.86
C HIS A 79 11.79 -9.33 5.72
N THR A 80 10.56 -9.84 5.59
CA THR A 80 10.20 -10.87 4.62
C THR A 80 9.33 -10.26 3.53
N GLN A 81 9.67 -10.54 2.26
CA GLN A 81 8.82 -10.16 1.14
C GLN A 81 7.57 -11.05 1.14
N VAL A 82 6.41 -10.45 0.88
CA VAL A 82 5.13 -11.17 0.89
C VAL A 82 4.33 -10.84 -0.38
N SER A 83 3.38 -11.74 -0.70
CA SER A 83 2.44 -11.52 -1.79
C SER A 83 1.13 -12.19 -1.40
N TYR A 84 0.02 -11.47 -1.56
CA TYR A 84 -1.29 -12.00 -1.20
C TYR A 84 -2.39 -11.27 -1.94
N GLU A 85 -3.58 -11.87 -1.95
CA GLU A 85 -4.80 -11.26 -2.46
C GLU A 85 -5.75 -10.99 -1.31
N PHE A 86 -6.47 -9.89 -1.37
CA PHE A 86 -7.37 -9.48 -0.30
C PHE A 86 -8.62 -8.82 -0.88
N TYR A 87 -9.79 -9.27 -0.41
CA TYR A 87 -11.06 -8.63 -0.73
C TYR A 87 -11.37 -7.57 0.31
N TYR A 88 -11.53 -6.31 -0.17
CA TYR A 88 -11.85 -5.22 0.74
C TYR A 88 -13.36 -4.95 0.69
N PRO A 89 -14.10 -5.27 1.76
CA PRO A 89 -15.56 -5.17 1.72
C PRO A 89 -16.09 -3.76 1.52
N LYS A 90 -15.37 -2.74 1.98
CA LYS A 90 -15.84 -1.36 1.91
C LYS A 90 -16.02 -0.87 0.49
N ASP A 91 -15.15 -1.27 -0.44
CA ASP A 91 -15.29 -0.88 -1.84
C ASP A 91 -15.64 -2.07 -2.74
N LYS A 92 -15.81 -3.26 -2.15
CA LYS A 92 -16.20 -4.49 -2.86
C LYS A 92 -15.23 -4.84 -3.98
N ARG A 93 -13.94 -4.67 -3.74
CA ARG A 93 -12.89 -4.91 -4.72
C ARG A 93 -11.84 -5.87 -4.18
N TRP A 94 -11.25 -6.62 -5.10
CA TRP A 94 -10.12 -7.48 -4.80
C TRP A 94 -8.82 -6.74 -5.13
N TYR A 95 -7.84 -6.88 -4.26
CA TYR A 95 -6.52 -6.30 -4.46
C TYR A 95 -5.45 -7.36 -4.35
N GLU A 96 -4.51 -7.36 -5.31
CA GLU A 96 -3.28 -8.12 -5.19
C GLU A 96 -2.23 -7.19 -4.59
N THR A 97 -1.59 -7.63 -3.52
CA THR A 97 -0.63 -6.81 -2.79
C THR A 97 0.69 -7.54 -2.67
N LYS A 98 1.77 -6.84 -2.95
CA LYS A 98 3.14 -7.29 -2.70
C LYS A 98 3.77 -6.35 -1.71
N GLY A 99 4.36 -6.92 -0.66
CA GLY A 99 5.05 -6.15 0.37
C GLY A 99 6.54 -6.44 0.32
N TYR A 100 7.33 -5.37 0.31
CA TYR A 100 8.78 -5.45 0.26
C TYR A 100 9.36 -4.79 1.50
N PRO A 101 10.28 -5.45 2.22
CA PRO A 101 10.92 -4.81 3.36
C PRO A 101 11.75 -3.62 2.90
N ALA A 102 11.69 -2.56 3.67
CA ALA A 102 12.50 -1.37 3.47
C ALA A 102 13.26 -1.10 4.76
N SER A 103 14.21 -0.22 4.71
CA SER A 103 15.02 0.11 5.88
C SER A 103 14.96 1.62 6.10
N PRO A 104 13.98 2.08 6.95
CA PRO A 104 13.01 1.30 7.73
C PRO A 104 11.70 1.06 7.00
N GLY A 105 10.89 0.12 7.53
CA GLY A 105 9.49 0.00 7.17
C GLY A 105 9.19 -0.95 6.03
N ALA A 106 8.29 -0.53 5.14
CA ALA A 106 7.81 -1.38 4.05
C ALA A 106 7.43 -0.56 2.83
N ILE A 107 7.53 -1.18 1.67
CA ILE A 107 6.94 -0.66 0.44
C ILE A 107 5.86 -1.63 0.01
N LEU A 108 4.64 -1.14 -0.18
CA LEU A 108 3.52 -1.94 -0.62
C LEU A 108 3.18 -1.57 -2.06
N VAL A 109 3.05 -2.59 -2.92
CA VAL A 109 2.64 -2.40 -4.30
C VAL A 109 1.36 -3.19 -4.48
N PHE A 110 0.27 -2.52 -4.87
CA PHE A 110 -0.99 -3.23 -5.00
C PHE A 110 -1.76 -2.75 -6.23
N ARG A 111 -2.63 -3.63 -6.72
CA ARG A 111 -3.49 -3.35 -7.86
C ARG A 111 -4.86 -3.95 -7.64
N ASP A 112 -5.86 -3.33 -8.25
CA ASP A 112 -7.23 -3.82 -8.27
C ASP A 112 -7.31 -4.96 -9.28
N ILE A 113 -7.67 -6.17 -8.81
CA ILE A 113 -7.81 -7.35 -9.66
C ILE A 113 -9.25 -7.84 -9.72
N THR A 114 -10.20 -6.95 -9.43
CA THR A 114 -11.62 -7.31 -9.39
C THR A 114 -12.09 -7.88 -10.71
N ASP A 115 -11.75 -7.26 -11.83
CA ASP A 115 -12.15 -7.75 -13.15
C ASP A 115 -11.51 -9.10 -13.46
N LYS A 116 -10.26 -9.31 -13.06
CA LYS A 116 -9.58 -10.58 -13.23
C LYS A 116 -10.26 -11.69 -12.43
N LYS A 117 -10.67 -11.38 -11.19
CA LYS A 117 -11.39 -12.33 -10.35
C LYS A 117 -12.75 -12.70 -10.93
N ALA A 118 -13.47 -11.73 -11.46
CA ALA A 118 -14.77 -11.96 -12.09
C ALA A 118 -14.63 -12.85 -13.33
N ALA A 119 -13.56 -12.67 -14.11
CA ALA A 119 -13.32 -13.43 -15.32
C ALA A 119 -12.97 -14.90 -15.05
N THR A 120 -12.47 -15.21 -13.84
CA THR A 120 -12.07 -16.57 -13.47
C THR A 120 -13.09 -17.31 -12.61
N SER A 121 -14.17 -16.64 -12.22
CA SER A 121 -15.20 -17.24 -11.37
C SER A 121 -16.27 -17.95 -12.15
#